data_f1282f80c92c9528c20ab433ca648b05
#
_entry.id   f1282f80c92c9528c20ab433ca648b05
#
_cell.length_a   1.000
_cell.length_b   1.000
_cell.length_c   1.000
_cell.angle_alpha   90.00
_cell.angle_beta   90.00
_cell.angle_gamma   90.00
#
_symmetry.space_group_name_H-M   'P 1'
#
loop_
_entity.id
_entity.type
_entity.pdbx_description
1 polymer ?
#
loop_
_entity_poly.entity_id
_entity_poly.type
_entity_poly.pdbx_seq_one_letter_code
_entity_poly.pdbx_strand_id
1 'polypeptide(L)'
;FGSKLNQEILTQNDFNPAFLNDPSQIENYATKLEIQQPLINLDGMYQRKAAKSKMEAMSLRTERTHDYLAFEVDKAYMQLQLAYKVVDVLEKALEAANANKKLADNSFKQGYLQRADVLNVEVRVTDVKNQLQTAKSNVHNASNYLSFLMNDKTYVVYTPTDELTIATFTIEDKTVSENRSDIKAMQLVSNAFEAMNKADKMAFLPRLNAFGSYELYDDQIFQGDANGYLFGAQLSWDIFQGSKRFGKAQKSKAEFEKSKLEYKQYVSQSNLELNKTKRTFLDAENKLKLTALALQQSEESLRIRTNRFKEGLEKTSDLLMAETQYAQKQLEYYQTIFEYNYTQAYLQFLTIE
;
A
#
# COMPACT_ATOMS: atom_id res chain seq x y z
N PHE A 1 -16.64 62.41 -8.91
CA PHE A 1 -16.96 63.02 -7.59
C PHE A 1 -16.52 62.07 -6.45
N GLY A 2 -17.01 60.83 -6.43
CA GLY A 2 -16.71 59.87 -5.37
C GLY A 2 -15.18 59.61 -5.15
N SER A 3 -14.40 59.52 -6.22
CA SER A 3 -12.97 59.34 -6.14
C SER A 3 -12.24 60.56 -5.54
N LYS A 4 -12.68 61.78 -5.87
CA LYS A 4 -12.15 63.02 -5.24
C LYS A 4 -12.55 63.11 -3.77
N LEU A 5 -13.75 62.65 -3.39
CA LEU A 5 -14.19 62.58 -2.01
C LEU A 5 -13.29 61.60 -1.20
N ASN A 6 -12.98 60.43 -1.76
CA ASN A 6 -12.16 59.43 -1.10
C ASN A 6 -10.72 59.92 -0.89
N GLN A 7 -10.19 60.72 -1.83
CA GLN A 7 -8.85 61.29 -1.74
C GLN A 7 -8.83 62.62 -0.93
N GLU A 8 -9.98 63.11 -0.44
CA GLU A 8 -10.12 64.38 0.31
C GLU A 8 -9.68 65.64 -0.49
N ILE A 9 -9.75 65.58 -1.83
CA ILE A 9 -9.35 66.65 -2.76
C ILE A 9 -10.54 67.42 -3.34
N LEU A 10 -11.75 67.36 -2.72
CA LEU A 10 -12.92 68.08 -3.17
C LEU A 10 -12.75 69.61 -2.98
N THR A 11 -13.13 70.34 -4.01
CA THR A 11 -13.16 71.78 -4.02
C THR A 11 -14.58 72.30 -4.20
N GLN A 12 -14.84 73.60 -3.95
CA GLN A 12 -16.16 74.24 -4.12
C GLN A 12 -16.65 74.15 -5.58
N ASN A 13 -15.74 74.09 -6.54
CA ASN A 13 -16.10 73.94 -7.97
C ASN A 13 -16.61 72.54 -8.31
N ASP A 14 -16.29 71.51 -7.59
CA ASP A 14 -16.76 70.13 -7.82
C ASP A 14 -18.25 69.97 -7.52
N PHE A 15 -18.87 70.94 -6.83
CA PHE A 15 -20.32 71.03 -6.61
C PHE A 15 -21.08 71.76 -7.71
N ASN A 16 -20.40 72.33 -8.71
CA ASN A 16 -21.01 72.93 -9.86
C ASN A 16 -21.69 71.93 -10.76
N PRO A 17 -22.96 72.00 -11.15
CA PRO A 17 -23.66 71.05 -12.00
C PRO A 17 -22.94 70.77 -13.34
N ALA A 18 -22.28 71.78 -13.92
CA ALA A 18 -21.53 71.61 -15.17
C ALA A 18 -20.36 70.61 -15.01
N PHE A 19 -19.60 70.65 -13.95
CA PHE A 19 -18.49 69.72 -13.66
C PHE A 19 -18.97 68.37 -13.13
N LEU A 20 -20.13 68.30 -12.52
CA LEU A 20 -20.73 67.02 -12.11
C LEU A 20 -21.20 66.21 -13.32
N ASN A 21 -21.64 66.86 -14.39
CA ASN A 21 -22.11 66.20 -15.62
C ASN A 21 -20.99 65.83 -16.58
N ASP A 22 -19.84 66.52 -16.51
CA ASP A 22 -18.64 66.22 -17.32
C ASP A 22 -17.38 66.29 -16.43
N PRO A 23 -17.19 65.29 -15.57
CA PRO A 23 -16.09 65.29 -14.62
C PRO A 23 -14.73 65.00 -15.33
N SER A 24 -13.68 65.72 -14.95
CA SER A 24 -12.32 65.45 -15.37
C SER A 24 -11.89 64.05 -14.89
N GLN A 25 -11.12 63.35 -15.71
CA GLN A 25 -10.52 62.07 -15.32
C GLN A 25 -9.49 62.33 -14.21
N ILE A 26 -9.57 61.48 -13.17
CA ILE A 26 -8.56 61.46 -12.09
C ILE A 26 -8.10 60.03 -11.88
N GLU A 27 -6.86 59.84 -11.54
CA GLU A 27 -6.35 58.59 -11.07
C GLU A 27 -6.76 58.37 -9.62
N ASN A 28 -7.10 57.13 -9.27
CA ASN A 28 -7.54 56.81 -7.92
C ASN A 28 -7.12 55.38 -7.59
N TYR A 29 -6.15 55.25 -6.75
CA TYR A 29 -5.67 53.98 -6.21
C TYR A 29 -6.21 53.81 -4.81
N ALA A 30 -6.74 52.62 -4.51
CA ALA A 30 -7.20 52.24 -3.18
C ALA A 30 -6.38 51.05 -2.68
N THR A 31 -5.68 51.22 -1.58
CA THR A 31 -5.00 50.13 -0.87
C THR A 31 -5.79 49.81 0.38
N LYS A 32 -6.31 48.57 0.46
CA LYS A 32 -7.19 48.13 1.57
C LYS A 32 -6.54 46.97 2.31
N LEU A 33 -6.41 47.10 3.63
CA LEU A 33 -6.14 46.00 4.54
C LEU A 33 -7.46 45.65 5.25
N GLU A 34 -7.90 44.42 5.13
CA GLU A 34 -9.11 43.92 5.75
C GLU A 34 -8.85 42.69 6.62
N ILE A 35 -9.35 42.72 7.84
CA ILE A 35 -9.29 41.62 8.80
C ILE A 35 -10.73 41.21 9.15
N GLN A 36 -11.03 39.93 9.00
CA GLN A 36 -12.31 39.36 9.43
C GLN A 36 -12.08 38.26 10.45
N GLN A 37 -12.74 38.32 11.58
CA GLN A 37 -12.66 37.32 12.64
C GLN A 37 -14.06 36.73 12.88
N PRO A 38 -14.29 35.42 12.59
CA PRO A 38 -15.52 34.75 13.00
C PRO A 38 -15.64 34.72 14.51
N LEU A 39 -16.71 35.29 15.07
CA LEU A 39 -17.02 35.24 16.50
C LEU A 39 -17.95 34.06 16.82
N ILE A 40 -19.00 33.89 16.02
CA ILE A 40 -19.95 32.77 16.10
C ILE A 40 -20.07 32.15 14.72
N ASN A 41 -19.50 31.00 14.53
CA ASN A 41 -19.52 30.24 13.28
C ASN A 41 -19.55 28.73 13.59
N LEU A 42 -20.73 28.25 14.03
CA LEU A 42 -20.87 26.87 14.51
C LEU A 42 -20.67 25.83 13.40
N ASP A 43 -21.14 26.10 12.20
CA ASP A 43 -20.92 25.21 11.07
C ASP A 43 -19.43 25.14 10.68
N GLY A 44 -18.71 26.29 10.71
CA GLY A 44 -17.25 26.33 10.50
C GLY A 44 -16.46 25.56 11.57
N MET A 45 -16.91 25.62 12.85
CA MET A 45 -16.29 24.83 13.93
C MET A 45 -16.41 23.33 13.67
N TYR A 46 -17.58 22.83 13.24
CA TYR A 46 -17.75 21.42 12.90
C TYR A 46 -17.05 21.01 11.62
N GLN A 47 -16.96 21.90 10.61
CA GLN A 47 -16.15 21.68 9.42
C GLN A 47 -14.66 21.53 9.77
N ARG A 48 -14.15 22.40 10.66
CA ARG A 48 -12.77 22.27 11.18
C ARG A 48 -12.57 20.96 11.93
N LYS A 49 -13.53 20.51 12.74
CA LYS A 49 -13.48 19.21 13.43
C LYS A 49 -13.45 18.06 12.42
N ALA A 50 -14.28 18.12 11.37
CA ALA A 50 -14.26 17.11 10.31
C ALA A 50 -12.91 17.06 9.57
N ALA A 51 -12.34 18.23 9.24
CA ALA A 51 -11.03 18.32 8.60
C ALA A 51 -9.91 17.74 9.48
N LYS A 52 -9.94 18.03 10.79
CA LYS A 52 -8.99 17.46 11.76
C LYS A 52 -9.09 15.94 11.80
N SER A 53 -10.30 15.38 11.92
CA SER A 53 -10.49 13.92 11.91
C SER A 53 -10.02 13.27 10.60
N LYS A 54 -10.23 13.94 9.45
CA LYS A 54 -9.70 13.46 8.16
C LYS A 54 -8.17 13.47 8.13
N MET A 55 -7.53 14.51 8.65
CA MET A 55 -6.07 14.61 8.75
C MET A 55 -5.50 13.49 9.60
N GLU A 56 -6.07 13.26 10.80
CA GLU A 56 -5.67 12.18 11.69
C GLU A 56 -5.87 10.80 11.04
N ALA A 57 -6.99 10.60 10.34
CA ALA A 57 -7.24 9.36 9.59
C ALA A 57 -6.19 9.14 8.48
N MET A 58 -5.73 10.20 7.82
CA MET A 58 -4.71 10.12 6.77
C MET A 58 -3.33 9.76 7.35
N SER A 59 -2.98 10.31 8.52
CA SER A 59 -1.76 9.95 9.25
C SER A 59 -1.73 8.45 9.58
N LEU A 60 -2.83 7.92 10.13
CA LEU A 60 -2.94 6.49 10.43
C LEU A 60 -2.92 5.59 9.18
N ARG A 61 -3.48 6.07 8.07
CA ARG A 61 -3.35 5.35 6.79
C ARG A 61 -1.91 5.30 6.28
N THR A 62 -1.15 6.39 6.48
CA THR A 62 0.28 6.43 6.14
C THR A 62 1.06 5.42 6.99
N GLU A 63 0.79 5.35 8.29
CA GLU A 63 1.37 4.36 9.19
C GLU A 63 1.06 2.92 8.73
N ARG A 64 -0.21 2.64 8.43
CA ARG A 64 -0.60 1.32 7.91
C ARG A 64 0.05 0.98 6.56
N THR A 65 0.26 1.98 5.71
CA THR A 65 0.97 1.80 4.43
C THR A 65 2.44 1.45 4.66
N HIS A 66 3.06 2.05 5.69
CA HIS A 66 4.43 1.70 6.10
C HIS A 66 4.51 0.24 6.56
N ASP A 67 3.58 -0.20 7.42
CA ASP A 67 3.54 -1.60 7.89
C ASP A 67 3.33 -2.59 6.74
N TYR A 68 2.43 -2.24 5.81
CA TYR A 68 2.20 -3.05 4.61
C TYR A 68 3.45 -3.12 3.71
N LEU A 69 4.16 -2.01 3.55
CA LEU A 69 5.39 -1.98 2.77
C LEU A 69 6.49 -2.81 3.43
N ALA A 70 6.63 -2.74 4.76
CA ALA A 70 7.57 -3.59 5.49
C ALA A 70 7.27 -5.07 5.28
N PHE A 71 6.00 -5.47 5.41
CA PHE A 71 5.56 -6.85 5.11
C PHE A 71 5.85 -7.27 3.66
N GLU A 72 5.60 -6.39 2.67
CA GLU A 72 5.90 -6.70 1.25
C GLU A 72 7.41 -6.83 0.98
N VAL A 73 8.25 -6.05 1.67
CA VAL A 73 9.72 -6.18 1.59
C VAL A 73 10.17 -7.51 2.19
N ASP A 74 9.67 -7.90 3.37
CA ASP A 74 9.98 -9.19 3.99
C ASP A 74 9.59 -10.35 3.08
N LYS A 75 8.40 -10.30 2.50
CA LYS A 75 7.90 -11.28 1.55
C LYS A 75 8.80 -11.37 0.31
N ALA A 76 9.18 -10.23 -0.26
CA ALA A 76 10.05 -10.18 -1.44
C ALA A 76 11.45 -10.74 -1.13
N TYR A 77 11.98 -10.49 0.07
CA TYR A 77 13.24 -11.06 0.52
C TYR A 77 13.17 -12.58 0.67
N MET A 78 12.11 -13.10 1.29
CA MET A 78 11.86 -14.54 1.36
C MET A 78 11.71 -15.18 -0.03
N GLN A 79 11.10 -14.48 -0.99
CA GLN A 79 11.02 -14.95 -2.38
C GLN A 79 12.39 -15.00 -3.06
N LEU A 80 13.27 -14.04 -2.77
CA LEU A 80 14.65 -14.05 -3.25
C LEU A 80 15.43 -15.23 -2.67
N GLN A 81 15.32 -15.48 -1.36
CA GLN A 81 15.93 -16.66 -0.71
C GLN A 81 15.46 -17.97 -1.35
N LEU A 82 14.14 -18.09 -1.59
CA LEU A 82 13.58 -19.26 -2.28
C LEU A 82 14.14 -19.41 -3.69
N ALA A 83 14.26 -18.33 -4.46
CA ALA A 83 14.79 -18.36 -5.82
C ALA A 83 16.24 -18.89 -5.85
N TYR A 84 17.07 -18.48 -4.90
CA TYR A 84 18.44 -19.03 -4.75
C TYR A 84 18.45 -20.50 -4.35
N LYS A 85 17.54 -20.93 -3.45
CA LYS A 85 17.42 -22.37 -3.10
C LYS A 85 16.99 -23.22 -4.28
N VAL A 86 16.11 -22.71 -5.13
CA VAL A 86 15.69 -23.39 -6.38
C VAL A 86 16.88 -23.55 -7.33
N VAL A 87 17.73 -22.53 -7.46
CA VAL A 87 18.96 -22.60 -8.27
C VAL A 87 19.92 -23.67 -7.70
N ASP A 88 20.17 -23.67 -6.38
CA ASP A 88 21.04 -24.66 -5.73
C ASP A 88 20.57 -26.12 -5.96
N VAL A 89 19.26 -26.36 -5.79
CA VAL A 89 18.66 -27.67 -6.04
C VAL A 89 18.85 -28.12 -7.49
N LEU A 90 18.62 -27.20 -8.45
CA LEU A 90 18.72 -27.51 -9.87
C LEU A 90 20.19 -27.65 -10.35
N GLU A 91 21.12 -26.92 -9.74
CA GLU A 91 22.58 -27.12 -10.01
C GLU A 91 23.04 -28.51 -9.55
N LYS A 92 22.64 -28.94 -8.35
CA LYS A 92 22.90 -30.30 -7.86
C LYS A 92 22.21 -31.37 -8.71
N ALA A 93 20.99 -31.15 -9.13
CA ALA A 93 20.26 -32.04 -10.03
C ALA A 93 20.93 -32.14 -11.41
N LEU A 94 21.47 -31.04 -11.92
CA LEU A 94 22.23 -31.03 -13.18
C LEU A 94 23.56 -31.80 -13.06
N GLU A 95 24.26 -31.64 -11.94
CA GLU A 95 25.47 -32.39 -11.67
C GLU A 95 25.21 -33.91 -11.64
N ALA A 96 24.15 -34.33 -10.92
CA ALA A 96 23.73 -35.73 -10.86
C ALA A 96 23.33 -36.26 -12.25
N ALA A 97 22.54 -35.52 -13.01
CA ALA A 97 22.12 -35.91 -14.35
C ALA A 97 23.30 -36.04 -15.32
N ASN A 98 24.31 -35.17 -15.24
CA ASN A 98 25.54 -35.27 -16.04
C ASN A 98 26.39 -36.48 -15.63
N ALA A 99 26.50 -36.81 -14.33
CA ALA A 99 27.18 -37.99 -13.85
C ALA A 99 26.52 -39.28 -14.38
N ASN A 100 25.17 -39.33 -14.34
CA ASN A 100 24.41 -40.46 -14.87
C ASN A 100 24.51 -40.57 -16.39
N LYS A 101 24.56 -39.42 -17.11
CA LYS A 101 24.83 -39.45 -18.56
C LYS A 101 26.17 -40.10 -18.88
N LYS A 102 27.23 -39.73 -18.17
CA LYS A 102 28.56 -40.32 -18.34
C LYS A 102 28.57 -41.84 -18.08
N LEU A 103 27.81 -42.28 -17.04
CA LEU A 103 27.68 -43.71 -16.74
C LEU A 103 26.88 -44.42 -17.84
N ALA A 104 25.76 -43.84 -18.32
CA ALA A 104 24.98 -44.42 -19.42
C ALA A 104 25.78 -44.51 -20.73
N ASP A 105 26.55 -43.46 -21.08
CA ASP A 105 27.44 -43.48 -22.25
C ASP A 105 28.47 -44.59 -22.19
N ASN A 106 29.08 -44.82 -21.01
CA ASN A 106 30.04 -45.88 -20.82
C ASN A 106 29.39 -47.26 -20.91
N SER A 107 28.22 -47.47 -20.29
CA SER A 107 27.49 -48.73 -20.35
C SER A 107 26.98 -49.05 -21.75
N PHE A 108 26.60 -48.04 -22.53
CA PHE A 108 26.26 -48.21 -23.94
C PHE A 108 27.45 -48.66 -24.77
N LYS A 109 28.64 -48.04 -24.59
CA LYS A 109 29.90 -48.47 -25.27
C LYS A 109 30.27 -49.90 -24.97
N GLN A 110 29.93 -50.41 -23.78
CA GLN A 110 30.15 -51.77 -23.36
C GLN A 110 29.03 -52.74 -23.78
N GLY A 111 27.98 -52.26 -24.42
CA GLY A 111 26.85 -53.07 -24.90
C GLY A 111 25.81 -53.39 -23.83
N TYR A 112 25.89 -52.82 -22.64
CA TYR A 112 24.93 -53.07 -21.53
C TYR A 112 23.65 -52.23 -21.61
N LEU A 113 23.67 -51.11 -22.33
CA LEU A 113 22.48 -50.24 -22.52
C LEU A 113 22.16 -50.05 -24.01
N GLN A 114 20.90 -49.77 -24.31
CA GLN A 114 20.45 -49.45 -25.65
C GLN A 114 20.59 -47.93 -25.92
N ARG A 115 20.65 -47.55 -27.20
CA ARG A 115 20.68 -46.11 -27.60
C ARG A 115 19.52 -45.32 -27.07
N ALA A 116 18.33 -45.92 -26.96
CA ALA A 116 17.15 -45.28 -26.38
C ALA A 116 17.36 -44.88 -24.91
N ASP A 117 18.08 -45.69 -24.12
CA ASP A 117 18.38 -45.39 -22.71
C ASP A 117 19.27 -44.12 -22.60
N VAL A 118 20.30 -44.05 -23.45
CA VAL A 118 21.20 -42.89 -23.51
C VAL A 118 20.43 -41.64 -23.90
N LEU A 119 19.55 -41.71 -24.90
CA LEU A 119 18.73 -40.59 -25.31
C LEU A 119 17.78 -40.10 -24.19
N ASN A 120 17.22 -41.01 -23.39
CA ASN A 120 16.37 -40.65 -22.24
C ASN A 120 17.18 -39.88 -21.20
N VAL A 121 18.42 -40.23 -20.93
CA VAL A 121 19.30 -39.50 -20.02
C VAL A 121 19.70 -38.13 -20.61
N GLU A 122 19.94 -38.04 -21.91
CA GLU A 122 20.22 -36.77 -22.60
C GLU A 122 19.03 -35.78 -22.52
N VAL A 123 17.80 -36.28 -22.68
CA VAL A 123 16.59 -35.50 -22.49
C VAL A 123 16.55 -34.97 -21.05
N ARG A 124 16.78 -35.81 -20.03
CA ARG A 124 16.80 -35.37 -18.63
C ARG A 124 17.82 -34.27 -18.37
N VAL A 125 19.04 -34.37 -18.88
CA VAL A 125 20.07 -33.32 -18.77
C VAL A 125 19.55 -31.97 -19.39
N THR A 126 18.91 -32.07 -20.55
CA THR A 126 18.40 -30.93 -21.26
C THR A 126 17.24 -30.24 -20.48
N ASP A 127 16.33 -31.02 -19.91
CA ASP A 127 15.21 -30.53 -19.10
C ASP A 127 15.71 -29.81 -17.85
N VAL A 128 16.69 -30.41 -17.13
CA VAL A 128 17.24 -29.75 -15.93
C VAL A 128 17.99 -28.47 -16.29
N LYS A 129 18.72 -28.44 -17.43
CA LYS A 129 19.36 -27.20 -17.92
C LYS A 129 18.34 -26.10 -18.20
N ASN A 130 17.22 -26.44 -18.84
CA ASN A 130 16.15 -25.49 -19.11
C ASN A 130 15.51 -24.94 -17.82
N GLN A 131 15.22 -25.84 -16.86
CA GLN A 131 14.71 -25.44 -15.54
C GLN A 131 15.69 -24.54 -14.80
N LEU A 132 16.99 -24.84 -14.82
CA LEU A 132 18.04 -24.04 -14.20
C LEU A 132 18.13 -22.64 -14.82
N GLN A 133 18.02 -22.53 -16.15
CA GLN A 133 18.00 -21.23 -16.82
C GLN A 133 16.81 -20.40 -16.38
N THR A 134 15.62 -20.99 -16.29
CA THR A 134 14.43 -20.33 -15.77
C THR A 134 14.61 -19.90 -14.31
N ALA A 135 15.19 -20.76 -13.47
CA ALA A 135 15.45 -20.44 -12.06
C ALA A 135 16.41 -19.25 -11.90
N LYS A 136 17.48 -19.19 -12.72
CA LYS A 136 18.41 -18.05 -12.74
C LYS A 136 17.70 -16.75 -13.16
N SER A 137 16.82 -16.82 -14.14
CA SER A 137 15.98 -15.66 -14.51
C SER A 137 15.06 -15.21 -13.37
N ASN A 138 14.52 -16.15 -12.59
CA ASN A 138 13.67 -15.84 -11.44
C ASN A 138 14.45 -15.15 -10.30
N VAL A 139 15.74 -15.44 -10.11
CA VAL A 139 16.60 -14.69 -9.19
C VAL A 139 16.69 -13.22 -9.61
N HIS A 140 16.89 -12.95 -10.90
CA HIS A 140 16.89 -11.57 -11.42
C HIS A 140 15.53 -10.89 -11.20
N ASN A 141 14.42 -11.58 -11.49
CA ASN A 141 13.08 -11.05 -11.29
C ASN A 141 12.82 -10.71 -9.81
N ALA A 142 13.19 -11.59 -8.88
CA ALA A 142 13.04 -11.36 -7.44
C ALA A 142 13.91 -10.19 -6.97
N SER A 143 15.15 -10.07 -7.45
CA SER A 143 16.04 -8.94 -7.15
C SER A 143 15.47 -7.62 -7.68
N ASN A 144 14.95 -7.61 -8.92
CA ASN A 144 14.35 -6.41 -9.51
C ASN A 144 13.09 -5.97 -8.74
N TYR A 145 12.28 -6.94 -8.27
CA TYR A 145 11.11 -6.62 -7.47
C TYR A 145 11.50 -6.02 -6.10
N LEU A 146 12.55 -6.54 -5.48
CA LEU A 146 13.11 -5.98 -4.24
C LEU A 146 13.67 -4.56 -4.47
N SER A 147 14.42 -4.32 -5.58
CA SER A 147 14.85 -2.98 -5.98
C SER A 147 13.68 -2.01 -6.12
N PHE A 148 12.60 -2.45 -6.78
CA PHE A 148 11.39 -1.65 -6.94
C PHE A 148 10.78 -1.25 -5.58
N LEU A 149 10.64 -2.19 -4.64
CA LEU A 149 10.09 -1.90 -3.30
C LEU A 149 10.98 -0.95 -2.50
N MET A 150 12.31 -1.04 -2.64
CA MET A 150 13.28 -0.15 -1.99
C MET A 150 13.46 1.19 -2.73
N ASN A 151 12.78 1.39 -3.87
CA ASN A 151 12.99 2.53 -4.78
C ASN A 151 14.46 2.67 -5.23
N ASP A 152 15.18 1.54 -5.34
CA ASP A 152 16.52 1.49 -5.87
C ASP A 152 16.49 1.35 -7.40
N LYS A 153 17.09 2.31 -8.10
CA LYS A 153 17.13 2.36 -9.56
C LYS A 153 18.33 1.64 -10.17
N THR A 154 19.18 1.04 -9.36
CA THR A 154 20.41 0.39 -9.85
C THR A 154 20.15 -0.98 -10.45
N TYR A 155 19.01 -1.64 -10.10
CA TYR A 155 18.63 -2.97 -10.59
C TYR A 155 19.74 -4.01 -10.47
N VAL A 156 20.51 -3.97 -9.39
CA VAL A 156 21.54 -4.97 -9.10
C VAL A 156 20.93 -6.30 -8.68
N VAL A 157 21.65 -7.40 -8.91
CA VAL A 157 21.24 -8.70 -8.41
C VAL A 157 21.68 -8.82 -6.95
N TYR A 158 20.71 -8.85 -6.04
CA TYR A 158 20.97 -9.02 -4.61
C TYR A 158 21.24 -10.49 -4.28
N THR A 159 22.16 -10.70 -3.36
CA THR A 159 22.42 -12.03 -2.77
C THR A 159 21.96 -12.02 -1.32
N PRO A 160 21.07 -12.93 -0.90
CA PRO A 160 20.66 -13.02 0.50
C PRO A 160 21.86 -13.29 1.41
N THR A 161 21.88 -12.67 2.58
CA THR A 161 22.94 -12.89 3.59
C THR A 161 22.71 -14.15 4.42
N ASP A 162 21.49 -14.63 4.46
CA ASP A 162 21.02 -15.78 5.20
C ASP A 162 20.21 -16.74 4.31
N GLU A 163 20.12 -17.99 4.71
CA GLU A 163 19.38 -19.01 3.99
C GLU A 163 17.89 -19.01 4.38
N LEU A 164 17.05 -19.51 3.46
CA LEU A 164 15.66 -19.78 3.76
C LEU A 164 15.54 -20.90 4.78
N THR A 165 15.18 -20.55 6.01
CA THR A 165 14.98 -21.48 7.14
C THR A 165 13.56 -21.37 7.69
N ILE A 166 13.14 -22.36 8.47
CA ILE A 166 11.83 -22.34 9.13
C ILE A 166 11.89 -21.31 10.26
N ALA A 167 11.03 -20.29 10.17
CA ALA A 167 10.91 -19.31 11.23
C ALA A 167 10.23 -19.93 12.47
N THR A 168 10.75 -19.61 13.66
CA THR A 168 10.13 -20.04 14.93
C THR A 168 9.05 -19.03 15.32
N PHE A 169 7.82 -19.48 15.46
CA PHE A 169 6.70 -18.64 15.86
C PHE A 169 5.75 -19.39 16.79
N THR A 170 5.25 -18.68 17.79
CA THR A 170 4.16 -19.18 18.64
C THR A 170 2.88 -18.47 18.26
N ILE A 171 1.86 -19.21 17.88
CA ILE A 171 0.54 -18.64 17.61
C ILE A 171 -0.02 -18.12 18.93
N GLU A 172 -0.07 -16.80 19.09
CA GLU A 172 -0.90 -16.18 20.10
C GLU A 172 -2.32 -16.07 19.53
N ASP A 173 -3.33 -16.36 20.36
CA ASP A 173 -4.73 -16.23 19.94
C ASP A 173 -5.14 -14.74 19.91
N LYS A 174 -4.47 -13.98 19.07
CA LYS A 174 -4.75 -12.56 18.86
C LYS A 174 -6.03 -12.39 18.04
N THR A 175 -6.80 -11.40 18.41
CA THR A 175 -7.93 -10.88 17.63
C THR A 175 -7.49 -9.65 16.86
N VAL A 176 -8.29 -9.22 15.91
CA VAL A 176 -8.06 -7.93 15.24
C VAL A 176 -8.21 -6.82 16.27
N SER A 177 -7.16 -6.05 16.50
CA SER A 177 -7.19 -4.95 17.47
C SER A 177 -8.01 -3.78 16.92
N GLU A 178 -8.87 -3.21 17.78
CA GLU A 178 -9.55 -1.94 17.45
C GLU A 178 -8.54 -0.76 17.39
N ASN A 179 -7.35 -0.95 17.97
CA ASN A 179 -6.25 0.02 17.92
C ASN A 179 -5.46 -0.01 16.63
N ARG A 180 -5.64 -1.01 15.78
CA ARG A 180 -4.96 -1.11 14.49
C ARG A 180 -5.18 0.15 13.65
N SER A 181 -4.10 0.71 13.11
CA SER A 181 -4.07 2.03 12.48
C SER A 181 -5.13 2.21 11.38
N ASP A 182 -5.39 1.19 10.56
CA ASP A 182 -6.41 1.25 9.50
C ASP A 182 -7.85 1.23 10.06
N ILE A 183 -8.10 0.49 11.13
CA ILE A 183 -9.42 0.44 11.80
C ILE A 183 -9.73 1.79 12.46
N LYS A 184 -8.75 2.35 13.19
CA LYS A 184 -8.86 3.72 13.74
C LYS A 184 -9.06 4.76 12.64
N ALA A 185 -8.33 4.64 11.52
CA ALA A 185 -8.50 5.54 10.38
C ALA A 185 -9.94 5.51 9.84
N MET A 186 -10.53 4.32 9.68
CA MET A 186 -11.92 4.18 9.23
C MET A 186 -12.92 4.76 10.23
N GLN A 187 -12.67 4.59 11.54
CA GLN A 187 -13.49 5.21 12.59
C GLN A 187 -13.42 6.73 12.53
N LEU A 188 -12.21 7.31 12.37
CA LEU A 188 -12.02 8.75 12.24
C LEU A 188 -12.68 9.33 10.98
N VAL A 189 -12.68 8.58 9.88
CA VAL A 189 -13.44 8.95 8.67
C VAL A 189 -14.94 9.01 8.99
N SER A 190 -15.49 8.04 9.71
CA SER A 190 -16.89 8.07 10.14
C SER A 190 -17.19 9.27 11.05
N ASN A 191 -16.29 9.56 12.02
CA ASN A 191 -16.39 10.74 12.88
C ASN A 191 -16.33 12.07 12.08
N ALA A 192 -15.56 12.10 10.99
CA ALA A 192 -15.51 13.25 10.09
C ALA A 192 -16.86 13.48 9.37
N PHE A 193 -17.49 12.41 8.88
CA PHE A 193 -18.83 12.49 8.29
C PHE A 193 -19.90 12.90 9.32
N GLU A 194 -19.80 12.42 10.56
CA GLU A 194 -20.65 12.88 11.65
C GLU A 194 -20.51 14.37 11.89
N ALA A 195 -19.28 14.87 11.97
CA ALA A 195 -19.00 16.29 12.14
C ALA A 195 -19.51 17.12 10.95
N MET A 196 -19.38 16.63 9.71
CA MET A 196 -19.95 17.30 8.52
C MET A 196 -21.48 17.36 8.58
N ASN A 197 -22.15 16.29 9.02
CA ASN A 197 -23.61 16.30 9.20
C ASN A 197 -24.03 17.33 10.29
N LYS A 198 -23.26 17.42 11.38
CA LYS A 198 -23.46 18.47 12.40
C LYS A 198 -23.23 19.86 11.82
N ALA A 199 -22.19 20.07 11.00
CA ALA A 199 -21.93 21.34 10.32
C ALA A 199 -23.09 21.75 9.43
N ASP A 200 -23.62 20.84 8.61
CA ASP A 200 -24.75 21.14 7.72
C ASP A 200 -26.04 21.44 8.49
N LYS A 201 -26.25 20.85 9.68
CA LYS A 201 -27.34 21.22 10.59
C LYS A 201 -27.12 22.58 11.24
N MET A 202 -25.88 22.93 11.64
CA MET A 202 -25.55 24.22 12.23
C MET A 202 -25.59 25.37 11.22
N ALA A 203 -25.52 25.09 9.91
CA ALA A 203 -25.69 26.09 8.85
C ALA A 203 -27.06 26.74 8.82
N PHE A 204 -28.05 26.26 9.60
CA PHE A 204 -29.34 26.92 9.80
C PHE A 204 -29.27 28.06 10.81
N LEU A 205 -28.20 28.15 11.60
CA LEU A 205 -28.04 29.21 12.61
C LEU A 205 -27.33 30.43 12.02
N PRO A 206 -27.55 31.63 12.59
CA PRO A 206 -26.85 32.84 12.16
C PRO A 206 -25.36 32.76 12.46
N ARG A 207 -24.56 33.49 11.66
CA ARG A 207 -23.12 33.68 11.85
C ARG A 207 -22.84 35.11 12.27
N LEU A 208 -21.97 35.32 13.22
CA LEU A 208 -21.49 36.63 13.67
C LEU A 208 -19.97 36.73 13.39
N ASN A 209 -19.61 37.75 12.62
CA ASN A 209 -18.20 38.05 12.32
C ASN A 209 -17.88 39.47 12.84
N ALA A 210 -16.71 39.64 13.43
CA ALA A 210 -16.12 40.98 13.59
C ALA A 210 -15.28 41.26 12.33
N PHE A 211 -15.26 42.51 11.93
CA PHE A 211 -14.41 42.96 10.82
C PHE A 211 -13.77 44.30 11.15
N GLY A 212 -12.59 44.51 10.55
CA GLY A 212 -11.92 45.80 10.56
C GLY A 212 -11.23 46.01 9.21
N SER A 213 -11.34 47.20 8.66
CA SER A 213 -10.60 47.60 7.47
C SER A 213 -9.89 48.94 7.70
N TYR A 214 -8.72 49.02 7.07
CA TYR A 214 -7.98 50.27 6.92
C TYR A 214 -7.73 50.47 5.44
N GLU A 215 -8.07 51.66 4.94
CA GLU A 215 -8.04 52.00 3.52
C GLU A 215 -7.23 53.27 3.31
N LEU A 216 -6.36 53.25 2.32
CA LEU A 216 -5.57 54.38 1.85
C LEU A 216 -6.02 54.72 0.45
N TYR A 217 -6.20 55.99 0.17
CA TYR A 217 -6.61 56.52 -1.13
C TYR A 217 -5.60 57.58 -1.59
N ASP A 218 -5.17 57.49 -2.84
CA ASP A 218 -4.21 58.39 -3.43
C ASP A 218 -4.33 58.39 -4.96
N ASP A 219 -3.67 59.36 -5.62
CA ASP A 219 -3.45 59.36 -7.07
C ASP A 219 -2.27 58.50 -7.49
N GLN A 220 -1.49 57.98 -6.52
CA GLN A 220 -0.37 57.07 -6.71
C GLN A 220 -0.53 55.80 -5.91
N ILE A 221 0.04 54.69 -6.44
CA ILE A 221 -0.06 53.38 -5.81
C ILE A 221 0.78 53.30 -4.52
N PHE A 222 0.23 52.75 -3.46
CA PHE A 222 0.81 52.61 -2.12
C PHE A 222 1.14 53.91 -1.39
N GLN A 223 0.68 55.03 -1.86
CA GLN A 223 0.64 56.27 -1.10
C GLN A 223 -0.75 56.41 -0.42
N GLY A 224 -0.89 57.34 0.50
CA GLY A 224 -2.10 57.46 1.30
C GLY A 224 -2.27 58.85 1.87
N ASP A 225 -2.42 59.84 1.01
CA ASP A 225 -2.70 61.23 1.43
C ASP A 225 -4.04 61.32 2.14
N ALA A 226 -4.98 60.43 1.75
CA ALA A 226 -6.23 60.22 2.47
C ALA A 226 -6.35 58.81 3.02
N ASN A 227 -6.86 58.62 4.22
CA ASN A 227 -7.01 57.34 4.87
C ASN A 227 -8.33 57.27 5.67
N GLY A 228 -8.79 56.02 5.83
CA GLY A 228 -9.98 55.74 6.60
C GLY A 228 -9.91 54.36 7.28
N TYR A 229 -10.63 54.21 8.36
CA TYR A 229 -10.82 52.93 9.01
C TYR A 229 -12.30 52.66 9.25
N LEU A 230 -12.64 51.38 9.20
CA LEU A 230 -13.98 50.90 9.51
C LEU A 230 -13.86 49.63 10.36
N PHE A 231 -14.56 49.56 11.45
CA PHE A 231 -14.66 48.36 12.27
C PHE A 231 -16.08 48.11 12.70
N GLY A 232 -16.43 46.84 12.91
CA GLY A 232 -17.79 46.52 13.32
C GLY A 232 -18.03 45.02 13.49
N ALA A 233 -19.27 44.67 13.69
CA ALA A 233 -19.72 43.28 13.71
C ALA A 233 -20.85 43.10 12.69
N GLN A 234 -20.80 42.02 11.95
CA GLN A 234 -21.77 41.64 10.92
C GLN A 234 -22.45 40.33 11.33
N LEU A 235 -23.79 40.41 11.53
CA LEU A 235 -24.64 39.24 11.68
C LEU A 235 -25.20 38.86 10.31
N SER A 236 -24.92 37.64 9.85
CA SER A 236 -25.49 37.09 8.63
C SER A 236 -26.35 35.86 8.95
N TRP A 237 -27.57 35.87 8.44
CA TRP A 237 -28.52 34.78 8.61
C TRP A 237 -29.32 34.56 7.33
N ASP A 238 -29.06 33.42 6.70
CA ASP A 238 -29.83 33.00 5.54
C ASP A 238 -31.11 32.32 6.00
N ILE A 239 -32.20 33.07 6.05
CA ILE A 239 -33.50 32.59 6.56
C ILE A 239 -34.10 31.57 5.58
N PHE A 240 -34.00 31.82 4.28
CA PHE A 240 -34.58 30.97 3.25
C PHE A 240 -33.67 30.89 2.01
N GLN A 241 -33.29 29.67 1.63
CA GLN A 241 -32.53 29.37 0.42
C GLN A 241 -33.22 28.25 -0.42
N GLY A 242 -34.55 28.23 -0.42
CA GLY A 242 -35.32 27.13 -0.96
C GLY A 242 -35.06 25.83 -0.18
N SER A 243 -35.19 24.68 -0.82
CA SER A 243 -34.94 23.35 -0.20
C SER A 243 -33.47 22.94 -0.15
N LYS A 244 -32.54 23.81 -0.61
CA LYS A 244 -31.08 23.45 -0.76
C LYS A 244 -30.45 23.00 0.55
N ARG A 245 -30.68 23.71 1.67
CA ARG A 245 -30.09 23.36 2.97
C ARG A 245 -30.69 22.07 3.56
N PHE A 246 -31.98 21.86 3.38
CA PHE A 246 -32.63 20.62 3.81
C PHE A 246 -32.06 19.41 3.04
N GLY A 247 -31.98 19.53 1.71
CA GLY A 247 -31.36 18.48 0.88
C GLY A 247 -29.91 18.20 1.25
N LYS A 248 -29.12 19.26 1.55
CA LYS A 248 -27.72 19.12 1.98
C LYS A 248 -27.61 18.41 3.33
N ALA A 249 -28.40 18.76 4.32
CA ALA A 249 -28.44 18.13 5.64
C ALA A 249 -28.88 16.64 5.55
N GLN A 250 -29.85 16.34 4.68
CA GLN A 250 -30.31 14.97 4.45
C GLN A 250 -29.25 14.15 3.73
N LYS A 251 -28.58 14.71 2.73
CA LYS A 251 -27.45 14.08 2.05
C LYS A 251 -26.32 13.73 3.02
N SER A 252 -25.86 14.70 3.80
CA SER A 252 -24.77 14.48 4.76
C SER A 252 -25.14 13.49 5.88
N LYS A 253 -26.42 13.40 6.25
CA LYS A 253 -26.91 12.35 7.14
C LYS A 253 -26.77 10.97 6.51
N ALA A 254 -27.17 10.81 5.26
CA ALA A 254 -27.04 9.54 4.54
C ALA A 254 -25.56 9.13 4.35
N GLU A 255 -24.69 10.10 4.06
CA GLU A 255 -23.23 9.87 3.96
C GLU A 255 -22.63 9.42 5.31
N PHE A 256 -23.07 9.98 6.41
CA PHE A 256 -22.65 9.54 7.75
C PHE A 256 -23.13 8.11 8.04
N GLU A 257 -24.40 7.79 7.83
CA GLU A 257 -24.89 6.42 8.04
C GLU A 257 -24.16 5.39 7.15
N LYS A 258 -23.90 5.75 5.88
CA LYS A 258 -23.09 4.94 4.97
C LYS A 258 -21.70 4.69 5.55
N SER A 259 -20.98 5.74 5.97
CA SER A 259 -19.62 5.62 6.52
C SER A 259 -19.55 4.74 7.78
N LYS A 260 -20.59 4.79 8.61
CA LYS A 260 -20.71 3.93 9.79
C LYS A 260 -20.90 2.46 9.42
N LEU A 261 -21.64 2.17 8.36
CA LEU A 261 -21.80 0.80 7.86
C LEU A 261 -20.51 0.29 7.20
N GLU A 262 -19.81 1.14 6.44
CA GLU A 262 -18.51 0.83 5.85
C GLU A 262 -17.46 0.49 6.92
N TYR A 263 -17.43 1.25 8.03
CA TYR A 263 -16.56 0.92 9.17
C TYR A 263 -16.88 -0.48 9.74
N LYS A 264 -18.15 -0.78 9.99
CA LYS A 264 -18.56 -2.10 10.51
C LYS A 264 -18.22 -3.23 9.54
N GLN A 265 -18.43 -3.02 8.25
CA GLN A 265 -18.08 -3.98 7.21
C GLN A 265 -16.57 -4.21 7.19
N TYR A 266 -15.74 -3.17 7.30
CA TYR A 266 -14.29 -3.27 7.30
C TYR A 266 -13.77 -4.09 8.50
N VAL A 267 -14.30 -3.84 9.70
CA VAL A 267 -13.97 -4.62 10.89
C VAL A 267 -14.35 -6.09 10.71
N SER A 268 -15.56 -6.36 10.21
CA SER A 268 -16.01 -7.74 9.94
C SER A 268 -15.13 -8.44 8.91
N GLN A 269 -14.76 -7.77 7.82
CA GLN A 269 -13.87 -8.30 6.79
C GLN A 269 -12.46 -8.56 7.34
N SER A 270 -11.95 -7.69 8.19
CA SER A 270 -10.65 -7.88 8.86
C SER A 270 -10.64 -9.13 9.75
N ASN A 271 -11.71 -9.37 10.51
CA ASN A 271 -11.85 -10.57 11.32
C ASN A 271 -11.97 -11.85 10.46
N LEU A 272 -12.70 -11.79 9.33
CA LEU A 272 -12.78 -12.90 8.39
C LEU A 272 -11.40 -13.24 7.82
N GLU A 273 -10.63 -12.22 7.41
CA GLU A 273 -9.27 -12.40 6.87
C GLU A 273 -8.32 -13.00 7.91
N LEU A 274 -8.34 -12.50 9.15
CA LEU A 274 -7.55 -13.06 10.22
C LEU A 274 -7.87 -14.54 10.46
N ASN A 275 -9.15 -14.90 10.56
CA ASN A 275 -9.58 -16.28 10.78
C ASN A 275 -9.21 -17.21 9.61
N LYS A 276 -9.27 -16.70 8.38
CA LYS A 276 -8.80 -17.43 7.19
C LYS A 276 -7.30 -17.68 7.26
N THR A 277 -6.52 -16.63 7.58
CA THR A 277 -5.06 -16.71 7.64
C THR A 277 -4.59 -17.64 8.77
N LYS A 278 -5.26 -17.64 9.94
CA LYS A 278 -5.00 -18.63 11.00
C LYS A 278 -5.14 -20.07 10.52
N ARG A 279 -6.20 -20.38 9.75
CA ARG A 279 -6.37 -21.73 9.18
C ARG A 279 -5.29 -22.04 8.15
N THR A 280 -4.99 -21.10 7.26
CA THR A 280 -3.93 -21.28 6.26
C THR A 280 -2.55 -21.52 6.91
N PHE A 281 -2.28 -20.89 8.06
CA PHE A 281 -1.05 -21.11 8.82
C PHE A 281 -0.99 -22.54 9.39
N LEU A 282 -2.06 -23.04 9.98
CA LEU A 282 -2.14 -24.44 10.47
C LEU A 282 -1.99 -25.44 9.33
N ASP A 283 -2.59 -25.17 8.18
CA ASP A 283 -2.45 -25.99 6.98
C ASP A 283 -0.99 -25.99 6.47
N ALA A 284 -0.33 -24.81 6.46
CA ALA A 284 1.08 -24.69 6.07
C ALA A 284 2.02 -25.42 7.05
N GLU A 285 1.76 -25.37 8.36
CA GLU A 285 2.51 -26.14 9.38
C GLU A 285 2.38 -27.64 9.16
N ASN A 286 1.19 -28.15 8.91
CA ASN A 286 0.97 -29.57 8.61
C ASN A 286 1.61 -29.98 7.28
N LYS A 287 1.48 -29.16 6.25
CA LYS A 287 2.11 -29.38 4.94
C LYS A 287 3.62 -29.43 5.06
N LEU A 288 4.24 -28.59 5.90
CA LEU A 288 5.67 -28.56 6.15
C LEU A 288 6.17 -29.89 6.74
N LYS A 289 5.44 -30.44 7.71
CA LYS A 289 5.77 -31.77 8.30
C LYS A 289 5.68 -32.89 7.26
N LEU A 290 4.62 -32.88 6.44
CA LEU A 290 4.42 -33.91 5.41
C LEU A 290 5.41 -33.81 4.25
N THR A 291 5.75 -32.61 3.79
CA THR A 291 6.74 -32.41 2.72
C THR A 291 8.16 -32.74 3.19
N ALA A 292 8.51 -32.48 4.45
CA ALA A 292 9.79 -32.89 5.03
C ALA A 292 9.93 -34.43 5.03
N LEU A 293 8.87 -35.15 5.45
CA LEU A 293 8.85 -36.59 5.42
C LEU A 293 8.95 -37.16 3.98
N ALA A 294 8.18 -36.56 3.04
CA ALA A 294 8.21 -36.95 1.63
C ALA A 294 9.58 -36.72 0.99
N LEU A 295 10.26 -35.64 1.37
CA LEU A 295 11.64 -35.35 0.95
C LEU A 295 12.58 -36.47 1.44
N GLN A 296 12.59 -36.80 2.73
CA GLN A 296 13.38 -37.83 3.31
C GLN A 296 13.15 -39.20 2.63
N GLN A 297 11.91 -39.58 2.38
CA GLN A 297 11.53 -40.81 1.71
C GLN A 297 12.02 -40.87 0.25
N SER A 298 11.93 -39.76 -0.47
CA SER A 298 12.36 -39.65 -1.85
C SER A 298 13.88 -39.69 -1.96
N GLU A 299 14.61 -39.11 -1.02
CA GLU A 299 16.09 -39.18 -0.93
C GLU A 299 16.55 -40.61 -0.74
N GLU A 300 15.96 -41.34 0.21
CA GLU A 300 16.33 -42.74 0.45
C GLU A 300 15.97 -43.64 -0.74
N SER A 301 14.82 -43.40 -1.39
CA SER A 301 14.44 -44.11 -2.62
C SER A 301 15.47 -43.87 -3.73
N LEU A 302 15.90 -42.66 -3.93
CA LEU A 302 16.93 -42.32 -4.91
C LEU A 302 18.27 -43.01 -4.58
N ARG A 303 18.68 -42.97 -3.30
CA ARG A 303 19.92 -43.63 -2.84
C ARG A 303 19.91 -45.14 -3.16
N ILE A 304 18.81 -45.84 -2.84
CA ILE A 304 18.65 -47.27 -3.11
C ILE A 304 18.72 -47.56 -4.62
N ARG A 305 17.96 -46.82 -5.44
CA ARG A 305 17.92 -47.04 -6.89
C ARG A 305 19.24 -46.71 -7.57
N THR A 306 19.93 -45.68 -7.12
CA THR A 306 21.28 -45.33 -7.62
C THR A 306 22.27 -46.45 -7.36
N ASN A 307 22.27 -47.06 -6.17
CA ASN A 307 23.17 -48.20 -5.86
C ASN A 307 22.83 -49.41 -6.72
N ARG A 308 21.53 -49.77 -6.82
CA ARG A 308 21.11 -50.91 -7.68
C ARG A 308 21.42 -50.68 -9.16
N PHE A 309 21.30 -49.46 -9.65
CA PHE A 309 21.64 -49.10 -11.03
C PHE A 309 23.17 -49.29 -11.31
N LYS A 310 24.03 -48.92 -10.37
CA LYS A 310 25.48 -49.16 -10.45
C LYS A 310 25.84 -50.66 -10.54
N GLU A 311 25.03 -51.51 -9.90
CA GLU A 311 25.17 -52.99 -9.94
C GLU A 311 24.48 -53.63 -11.16
N GLY A 312 23.85 -52.81 -12.04
CA GLY A 312 23.12 -53.30 -13.21
C GLY A 312 21.75 -53.94 -12.88
N LEU A 313 21.25 -53.75 -11.67
CA LEU A 313 20.00 -54.35 -11.16
C LEU A 313 18.79 -53.45 -11.24
N GLU A 314 18.90 -52.25 -11.83
CA GLU A 314 17.84 -51.30 -11.97
C GLU A 314 17.77 -50.75 -13.40
N LYS A 315 16.57 -50.42 -13.89
CA LYS A 315 16.40 -49.83 -15.22
C LYS A 315 16.73 -48.33 -15.20
N THR A 316 17.29 -47.82 -16.32
CA THR A 316 17.54 -46.37 -16.49
C THR A 316 16.31 -45.53 -16.24
N SER A 317 15.12 -45.95 -16.72
CA SER A 317 13.85 -45.23 -16.51
C SER A 317 13.53 -45.08 -15.04
N ASP A 318 13.76 -46.11 -14.22
CA ASP A 318 13.40 -46.11 -12.81
C ASP A 318 14.32 -45.20 -11.98
N LEU A 319 15.61 -45.18 -12.35
CA LEU A 319 16.56 -44.21 -11.77
C LEU A 319 16.19 -42.77 -12.10
N LEU A 320 15.92 -42.47 -13.38
CA LEU A 320 15.53 -41.11 -13.83
C LEU A 320 14.24 -40.64 -13.17
N MET A 321 13.29 -41.56 -12.97
CA MET A 321 12.06 -41.25 -12.25
C MET A 321 12.34 -40.88 -10.78
N ALA A 322 13.18 -41.65 -10.08
CA ALA A 322 13.56 -41.35 -8.70
C ALA A 322 14.30 -40.02 -8.56
N GLU A 323 15.22 -39.70 -9.47
CA GLU A 323 15.93 -38.42 -9.51
C GLU A 323 14.95 -37.25 -9.70
N THR A 324 14.01 -37.39 -10.64
CA THR A 324 12.98 -36.38 -10.89
C THR A 324 12.12 -36.17 -9.66
N GLN A 325 11.67 -37.26 -9.03
CA GLN A 325 10.85 -37.22 -7.83
C GLN A 325 11.59 -36.57 -6.65
N TYR A 326 12.86 -36.89 -6.43
CA TYR A 326 13.66 -36.29 -5.36
C TYR A 326 13.83 -34.79 -5.57
N ALA A 327 14.25 -34.34 -6.75
CA ALA A 327 14.39 -32.91 -7.05
C ALA A 327 13.07 -32.19 -6.89
N GLN A 328 11.94 -32.78 -7.30
CA GLN A 328 10.62 -32.23 -7.17
C GLN A 328 10.20 -32.09 -5.69
N LYS A 329 10.50 -33.09 -4.85
CA LYS A 329 10.22 -33.04 -3.40
C LYS A 329 11.11 -32.04 -2.66
N GLN A 330 12.36 -31.81 -3.09
CA GLN A 330 13.19 -30.73 -2.58
C GLN A 330 12.58 -29.36 -2.89
N LEU A 331 12.18 -29.11 -4.13
CA LEU A 331 11.56 -27.85 -4.53
C LEU A 331 10.25 -27.61 -3.77
N GLU A 332 9.41 -28.65 -3.64
CA GLU A 332 8.15 -28.59 -2.89
C GLU A 332 8.39 -28.26 -1.40
N TYR A 333 9.39 -28.84 -0.78
CA TYR A 333 9.78 -28.59 0.60
C TYR A 333 10.20 -27.13 0.82
N TYR A 334 11.09 -26.57 0.00
CA TYR A 334 11.51 -25.17 0.10
C TYR A 334 10.37 -24.21 -0.20
N GLN A 335 9.50 -24.54 -1.16
CA GLN A 335 8.28 -23.78 -1.41
C GLN A 335 7.37 -23.76 -0.17
N THR A 336 7.26 -24.88 0.53
CA THR A 336 6.44 -24.97 1.74
C THR A 336 7.05 -24.19 2.92
N ILE A 337 8.38 -24.13 3.05
CA ILE A 337 9.06 -23.25 4.02
C ILE A 337 8.69 -21.78 3.74
N PHE A 338 8.75 -21.38 2.48
CA PHE A 338 8.33 -20.03 2.09
C PHE A 338 6.86 -19.77 2.43
N GLU A 339 5.95 -20.67 2.09
CA GLU A 339 4.52 -20.53 2.38
C GLU A 339 4.25 -20.41 3.90
N TYR A 340 4.94 -21.21 4.71
CA TYR A 340 4.86 -21.16 6.17
C TYR A 340 5.33 -19.80 6.72
N ASN A 341 6.55 -19.37 6.35
CA ASN A 341 7.14 -18.11 6.79
C ASN A 341 6.30 -16.90 6.33
N TYR A 342 5.84 -16.91 5.07
CA TYR A 342 4.96 -15.89 4.51
C TYR A 342 3.64 -15.78 5.30
N THR A 343 3.00 -16.90 5.58
CA THR A 343 1.71 -16.90 6.29
C THR A 343 1.88 -16.42 7.73
N GLN A 344 3.01 -16.74 8.36
CA GLN A 344 3.40 -16.22 9.66
C GLN A 344 3.57 -14.69 9.64
N ALA A 345 4.37 -14.16 8.70
CA ALA A 345 4.57 -12.72 8.55
C ALA A 345 3.26 -12.00 8.28
N TYR A 346 2.37 -12.60 7.48
CA TYR A 346 1.06 -12.05 7.21
C TYR A 346 0.14 -12.04 8.46
N LEU A 347 0.18 -13.09 9.30
CA LEU A 347 -0.50 -13.08 10.60
C LEU A 347 0.00 -11.95 11.50
N GLN A 348 1.30 -11.73 11.56
CA GLN A 348 1.89 -10.63 12.32
C GLN A 348 1.39 -9.28 11.80
N PHE A 349 1.42 -9.05 10.49
CA PHE A 349 0.88 -7.84 9.85
C PHE A 349 -0.61 -7.62 10.15
N LEU A 350 -1.44 -8.69 10.20
CA LEU A 350 -2.87 -8.57 10.50
C LEU A 350 -3.15 -8.22 11.98
N THR A 351 -2.20 -8.49 12.87
CA THR A 351 -2.37 -8.33 14.33
C THR A 351 -1.50 -7.23 14.95
N ILE A 352 -0.66 -6.53 14.16
CA ILE A 352 0.13 -5.38 14.61
C ILE A 352 -0.80 -4.22 14.96
N GLU A 353 -0.48 -3.48 16.04
CA GLU A 353 -1.25 -2.32 16.54
C GLU A 353 -0.69 -0.99 16.03
#